data_fb73ee109ba6c29d149d179bbe5d471e
#
_entry.id   fb73ee109ba6c29d149d179bbe5d471e
#
_cell.length_a   1.000
_cell.length_b   1.000
_cell.length_c   1.000
_cell.angle_alpha   90.00
_cell.angle_beta   90.00
_cell.angle_gamma   90.00
#
_symmetry.space_group_name_H-M   'P 1'
#
loop_
_entity.id
_entity.type
_entity.pdbx_description
1 polymer ?
#
loop_
_entity_poly.entity_id
_entity_poly.type
_entity_poly.pdbx_seq_one_letter_code
_entity_poly.pdbx_strand_id
1 'polypeptide(L)'
;MTRKYIVSSAQMGPIARAETRQSCVRRMMDMMQEAAARGSRFVVFPELALTSFFPRWMIDDPDELDLWFETSMPNIDTAPLFEMAKTHHIGFSLGYAEKTVENGKTRYFNTAILVNQNGEICGKYRKVHLPGYHEPQPNRDHQHLEKRYFEQGNLGFPVTPMLDTRIGMLICNDRRWPEGWRVLALQAAELVCLGYNTPDDHSGFADVDALADFHHILSMQSGSYQNSVWSIATAKCGAEEGSSLIGNSVITAPSGQVVAQSNTLEDEVIHAEIDLDMAQQYRQTFFDFARHRAPECYRLITERKGAEPEPDDTLC
;
A
#
# COMPACT_ATOMS: atom_id res chain seq x y z
N MET A 1 26.33 -15.63 -1.76
CA MET A 1 26.37 -14.22 -1.32
C MET A 1 25.07 -13.95 -0.62
N THR A 2 25.07 -13.35 0.57
CA THR A 2 23.85 -12.97 1.29
C THR A 2 23.18 -11.82 0.53
N ARG A 3 21.86 -11.92 0.27
CA ARG A 3 21.07 -10.89 -0.41
C ARG A 3 20.57 -9.87 0.60
N LYS A 4 21.49 -9.03 1.12
CA LYS A 4 21.21 -8.02 2.13
C LYS A 4 21.30 -6.62 1.55
N TYR A 5 20.35 -5.76 1.89
CA TYR A 5 20.39 -4.32 1.58
C TYR A 5 19.45 -3.52 2.48
N ILE A 6 19.69 -2.21 2.55
CA ILE A 6 18.84 -1.29 3.30
C ILE A 6 17.63 -0.90 2.45
N VAL A 7 16.46 -0.90 3.09
CA VAL A 7 15.20 -0.37 2.56
C VAL A 7 14.66 0.71 3.50
N SER A 8 13.80 1.58 2.97
CA SER A 8 13.22 2.68 3.72
C SER A 8 11.70 2.76 3.53
N SER A 9 11.03 3.23 4.58
CA SER A 9 9.65 3.70 4.53
C SER A 9 9.65 5.20 4.79
N ALA A 10 9.13 5.99 3.84
CA ALA A 10 9.07 7.44 3.89
C ALA A 10 7.65 7.87 4.27
N GLN A 11 7.37 7.89 5.58
CA GLN A 11 6.11 8.38 6.13
C GLN A 11 5.94 9.86 5.78
N MET A 12 4.75 10.24 5.34
CA MET A 12 4.43 11.65 5.04
C MET A 12 3.47 12.21 6.07
N GLY A 13 3.80 13.37 6.64
CA GLY A 13 2.89 14.20 7.41
C GLY A 13 1.69 14.68 6.58
N PRO A 14 0.77 15.43 7.18
CA PRO A 14 -0.46 15.86 6.50
C PRO A 14 -0.18 16.61 5.19
N ILE A 15 -1.04 16.40 4.21
CA ILE A 15 -1.04 17.14 2.94
C ILE A 15 -2.30 18.03 2.92
N ALA A 16 -2.13 19.34 2.92
CA ALA A 16 -3.24 20.25 2.85
C ALA A 16 -3.99 20.14 1.52
N ARG A 17 -5.32 20.39 1.52
CA ARG A 17 -6.16 20.36 0.30
C ARG A 17 -5.61 21.27 -0.81
N ALA A 18 -5.04 22.42 -0.43
CA ALA A 18 -4.47 23.40 -1.36
C ALA A 18 -2.99 23.14 -1.68
N GLU A 19 -2.35 22.09 -1.12
CA GLU A 19 -0.95 21.77 -1.37
C GLU A 19 -0.75 21.29 -2.81
N THR A 20 0.28 21.83 -3.48
CA THR A 20 0.56 21.51 -4.88
C THR A 20 1.31 20.18 -5.02
N ARG A 21 1.20 19.53 -6.21
CA ARG A 21 1.99 18.34 -6.54
C ARG A 21 3.49 18.59 -6.38
N GLN A 22 3.95 19.76 -6.83
CA GLN A 22 5.36 20.14 -6.71
C GLN A 22 5.82 20.22 -5.25
N SER A 23 4.95 20.66 -4.32
CA SER A 23 5.27 20.67 -2.89
C SER A 23 5.39 19.24 -2.35
N CYS A 24 4.42 18.38 -2.63
CA CYS A 24 4.46 16.97 -2.24
C CYS A 24 5.70 16.25 -2.81
N VAL A 25 6.00 16.47 -4.09
CA VAL A 25 7.18 15.89 -4.76
C VAL A 25 8.46 16.37 -4.10
N ARG A 26 8.58 17.64 -3.73
CA ARG A 26 9.75 18.17 -3.01
C ARG A 26 9.97 17.45 -1.68
N ARG A 27 8.92 17.31 -0.86
CA ARG A 27 8.97 16.54 0.40
C ARG A 27 9.44 15.11 0.16
N MET A 28 8.89 14.43 -0.86
CA MET A 28 9.32 13.07 -1.22
C MET A 28 10.79 13.02 -1.70
N MET A 29 11.25 14.03 -2.42
CA MET A 29 12.66 14.14 -2.85
C MET A 29 13.58 14.29 -1.64
N ASP A 30 13.25 15.14 -0.66
CA ASP A 30 14.03 15.32 0.56
C ASP A 30 14.12 14.00 1.34
N MET A 31 13.02 13.27 1.50
CA MET A 31 13.01 11.95 2.15
C MET A 31 13.78 10.89 1.34
N MET A 32 13.70 10.91 0.00
CA MET A 32 14.48 10.00 -0.84
C MET A 32 15.98 10.31 -0.72
N GLN A 33 16.37 11.57 -0.64
CA GLN A 33 17.75 11.97 -0.40
C GLN A 33 18.27 11.49 0.95
N GLU A 34 17.45 11.58 2.00
CA GLU A 34 17.78 11.01 3.31
C GLU A 34 17.95 9.49 3.24
N ALA A 35 17.03 8.79 2.60
CA ALA A 35 17.11 7.35 2.39
C ALA A 35 18.39 6.95 1.63
N ALA A 36 18.72 7.67 0.56
CA ALA A 36 19.93 7.44 -0.23
C ALA A 36 21.20 7.68 0.59
N ALA A 37 21.24 8.74 1.41
CA ALA A 37 22.37 9.05 2.29
C ALA A 37 22.63 7.95 3.34
N ARG A 38 21.61 7.17 3.68
CA ARG A 38 21.71 5.98 4.54
C ARG A 38 22.01 4.68 3.80
N GLY A 39 22.22 4.73 2.49
CA GLY A 39 22.52 3.58 1.64
C GLY A 39 21.31 2.74 1.28
N SER A 40 20.09 3.27 1.41
CA SER A 40 18.88 2.56 1.02
C SER A 40 18.86 2.32 -0.50
N ARG A 41 18.48 1.11 -0.91
CA ARG A 41 18.29 0.76 -2.31
C ARG A 41 16.85 0.94 -2.79
N PHE A 42 15.91 1.09 -1.83
CA PHE A 42 14.50 1.18 -2.12
C PHE A 42 13.76 1.98 -1.05
N VAL A 43 12.84 2.86 -1.49
CA VAL A 43 11.98 3.65 -0.59
C VAL A 43 10.51 3.48 -0.98
N VAL A 44 9.64 3.34 0.00
CA VAL A 44 8.19 3.26 -0.19
C VAL A 44 7.55 4.55 0.28
N PHE A 45 6.71 5.14 -0.58
CA PHE A 45 5.86 6.30 -0.29
C PHE A 45 4.40 5.87 -0.03
N PRO A 46 3.58 6.71 0.63
CA PRO A 46 2.21 6.37 0.97
C PRO A 46 1.28 6.18 -0.24
N GLU A 47 0.08 5.70 0.05
CA GLU A 47 -1.10 5.78 -0.81
C GLU A 47 -1.46 7.24 -1.07
N LEU A 48 -1.84 7.59 -2.32
CA LEU A 48 -2.25 8.95 -2.71
C LEU A 48 -1.27 10.04 -2.21
N ALA A 49 0.04 9.79 -2.38
CA ALA A 49 1.10 10.62 -1.82
C ALA A 49 1.24 12.00 -2.48
N LEU A 50 0.56 12.23 -3.60
CA LEU A 50 0.60 13.49 -4.35
C LEU A 50 -0.49 14.48 -3.91
N THR A 51 -1.44 14.04 -3.07
CA THR A 51 -2.62 14.84 -2.70
C THR A 51 -3.04 14.54 -1.27
N SER A 52 -3.84 15.46 -0.68
CA SER A 52 -4.66 15.11 0.47
C SER A 52 -5.54 13.89 0.16
N PHE A 53 -5.99 13.17 1.18
CA PHE A 53 -6.92 12.03 1.00
C PHE A 53 -8.31 12.56 0.63
N PHE A 54 -8.50 12.93 -0.65
CA PHE A 54 -9.73 13.57 -1.15
C PHE A 54 -11.02 12.71 -1.05
N PRO A 55 -10.98 11.35 -0.95
CA PRO A 55 -12.19 10.56 -0.74
C PRO A 55 -12.95 10.86 0.57
N ARG A 56 -12.42 11.73 1.43
CA ARG A 56 -13.12 12.23 2.62
C ARG A 56 -14.18 13.29 2.31
N TRP A 57 -14.16 13.86 1.11
CA TRP A 57 -15.11 14.89 0.70
C TRP A 57 -16.09 14.40 -0.36
N MET A 58 -17.30 14.93 -0.33
CA MET A 58 -18.23 14.81 -1.43
C MET A 58 -17.86 15.84 -2.49
N ILE A 59 -17.46 15.38 -3.66
CA ILE A 59 -17.09 16.19 -4.82
C ILE A 59 -18.07 15.84 -5.93
N ASP A 60 -18.96 16.76 -6.26
CA ASP A 60 -20.00 16.56 -7.27
C ASP A 60 -19.62 17.11 -8.64
N ASP A 61 -18.72 18.09 -8.68
CA ASP A 61 -18.23 18.68 -9.92
C ASP A 61 -17.15 17.73 -10.54
N PRO A 62 -17.39 17.20 -11.74
CA PRO A 62 -16.42 16.34 -12.42
C PRO A 62 -15.09 17.04 -12.73
N ASP A 63 -15.12 18.35 -13.02
CA ASP A 63 -13.91 19.11 -13.32
C ASP A 63 -13.06 19.31 -12.04
N GLU A 64 -13.70 19.52 -10.89
CA GLU A 64 -13.03 19.54 -9.59
C GLU A 64 -12.47 18.16 -9.25
N LEU A 65 -13.23 17.08 -9.48
CA LEU A 65 -12.79 15.72 -9.22
C LEU A 65 -11.55 15.37 -10.06
N ASP A 66 -11.54 15.75 -11.32
CA ASP A 66 -10.42 15.47 -12.22
C ASP A 66 -9.09 16.11 -11.78
N LEU A 67 -9.14 17.20 -11.01
CA LEU A 67 -7.93 17.83 -10.46
C LEU A 67 -7.17 16.94 -9.47
N TRP A 68 -7.79 15.90 -8.93
CA TRP A 68 -7.16 14.99 -7.98
C TRP A 68 -6.41 13.82 -8.63
N PHE A 69 -6.57 13.65 -9.95
CA PHE A 69 -6.07 12.50 -10.69
C PHE A 69 -4.89 12.84 -11.58
N GLU A 70 -3.99 11.87 -11.74
CA GLU A 70 -2.90 11.92 -12.71
C GLU A 70 -3.30 11.17 -13.98
N THR A 71 -3.11 11.80 -15.14
CA THR A 71 -3.40 11.21 -16.46
C THR A 71 -2.18 10.56 -17.10
N SER A 72 -1.00 10.85 -16.58
CA SER A 72 0.28 10.23 -16.96
C SER A 72 1.22 10.15 -15.77
N MET A 73 2.12 9.17 -15.81
CA MET A 73 3.17 8.99 -14.81
C MET A 73 4.44 8.48 -15.53
N PRO A 74 5.59 9.18 -15.41
CA PRO A 74 5.72 10.51 -14.84
C PRO A 74 5.02 11.60 -15.66
N ASN A 75 4.73 12.71 -15.01
CA ASN A 75 4.32 13.97 -15.62
C ASN A 75 5.30 15.09 -15.25
N ILE A 76 5.01 16.34 -15.65
CA ILE A 76 5.91 17.48 -15.40
C ILE A 76 6.22 17.70 -13.91
N ASP A 77 5.25 17.44 -13.04
CA ASP A 77 5.39 17.65 -11.60
C ASP A 77 6.16 16.51 -10.92
N THR A 78 5.95 15.28 -11.38
CA THR A 78 6.54 14.08 -10.78
C THR A 78 7.88 13.66 -11.38
N ALA A 79 8.20 14.11 -12.60
CA ALA A 79 9.47 13.79 -13.29
C ALA A 79 10.73 14.03 -12.43
N PRO A 80 10.82 15.10 -11.59
CA PRO A 80 11.99 15.30 -10.72
C PRO A 80 12.26 14.13 -9.76
N LEU A 81 11.21 13.45 -9.24
CA LEU A 81 11.37 12.28 -8.37
C LEU A 81 11.98 11.09 -9.12
N PHE A 82 11.60 10.90 -10.39
CA PHE A 82 12.15 9.83 -11.24
C PHE A 82 13.62 10.10 -11.60
N GLU A 83 13.99 11.35 -11.89
CA GLU A 83 15.39 11.73 -12.13
C GLU A 83 16.24 11.58 -10.86
N MET A 84 15.68 11.86 -9.69
CA MET A 84 16.37 11.63 -8.42
C MET A 84 16.62 10.14 -8.17
N ALA A 85 15.65 9.27 -8.46
CA ALA A 85 15.81 7.82 -8.38
C ALA A 85 17.00 7.33 -9.21
N LYS A 86 17.11 7.84 -10.43
CA LYS A 86 18.23 7.55 -11.35
C LYS A 86 19.55 8.11 -10.83
N THR A 87 19.56 9.35 -10.34
CA THR A 87 20.78 10.02 -9.85
C THR A 87 21.37 9.31 -8.64
N HIS A 88 20.53 8.87 -7.71
CA HIS A 88 20.94 8.19 -6.48
C HIS A 88 20.94 6.67 -6.58
N HIS A 89 20.58 6.09 -7.72
CA HIS A 89 20.43 4.64 -7.92
C HIS A 89 19.53 3.98 -6.86
N ILE A 90 18.41 4.63 -6.53
CA ILE A 90 17.43 4.16 -5.56
C ILE A 90 16.08 3.94 -6.24
N GLY A 91 15.50 2.74 -6.07
CA GLY A 91 14.14 2.48 -6.54
C GLY A 91 13.11 3.02 -5.56
N PHE A 92 11.86 3.16 -6.01
CA PHE A 92 10.79 3.57 -5.12
C PHE A 92 9.42 2.97 -5.49
N SER A 93 8.50 2.98 -4.52
CA SER A 93 7.06 2.75 -4.73
C SER A 93 6.30 4.03 -4.42
N LEU A 94 5.31 4.37 -5.26
CA LEU A 94 4.51 5.60 -5.16
C LEU A 94 3.04 5.30 -5.39
N GLY A 95 2.17 5.73 -4.45
CA GLY A 95 0.71 5.68 -4.58
C GLY A 95 0.12 6.99 -5.13
N TYR A 96 -0.81 6.90 -6.08
CA TYR A 96 -1.48 8.06 -6.68
C TYR A 96 -2.88 7.71 -7.21
N ALA A 97 -3.71 8.74 -7.46
CA ALA A 97 -5.00 8.58 -8.12
C ALA A 97 -4.80 8.59 -9.65
N GLU A 98 -5.10 7.49 -10.31
CA GLU A 98 -4.91 7.29 -11.75
C GLU A 98 -6.20 7.55 -12.52
N LYS A 99 -6.17 8.45 -13.51
CA LYS A 99 -7.19 8.59 -14.55
C LYS A 99 -6.62 8.06 -15.86
N THR A 100 -7.28 7.10 -16.48
CA THR A 100 -6.82 6.47 -17.72
C THR A 100 -7.98 6.23 -18.68
N VAL A 101 -7.67 5.89 -19.92
CA VAL A 101 -8.67 5.50 -20.92
C VAL A 101 -8.41 4.05 -21.32
N GLU A 102 -9.35 3.17 -21.04
CA GLU A 102 -9.31 1.75 -21.42
C GLU A 102 -10.56 1.40 -22.25
N ASN A 103 -10.35 0.82 -23.43
CA ASN A 103 -11.43 0.45 -24.36
C ASN A 103 -12.40 1.61 -24.65
N GLY A 104 -11.86 2.84 -24.79
CA GLY A 104 -12.62 4.06 -25.09
C GLY A 104 -13.43 4.61 -23.91
N LYS A 105 -13.25 4.09 -22.70
CA LYS A 105 -13.91 4.59 -21.48
C LYS A 105 -12.89 5.17 -20.53
N THR A 106 -13.20 6.31 -19.93
CA THR A 106 -12.43 6.87 -18.83
C THR A 106 -12.61 6.00 -17.59
N ARG A 107 -11.51 5.67 -16.93
CA ARG A 107 -11.45 4.82 -15.73
C ARG A 107 -10.62 5.52 -14.66
N TYR A 108 -10.96 5.30 -13.41
CA TYR A 108 -10.35 5.92 -12.24
C TYR A 108 -9.91 4.84 -11.25
N PHE A 109 -8.63 4.84 -10.88
CA PHE A 109 -8.08 3.82 -9.99
C PHE A 109 -7.21 4.42 -8.88
N ASN A 110 -7.24 3.81 -7.72
CA ASN A 110 -6.24 4.01 -6.69
C ASN A 110 -5.05 3.10 -7.03
N THR A 111 -3.93 3.69 -7.43
CA THR A 111 -2.83 3.01 -8.11
C THR A 111 -1.52 3.16 -7.35
N ALA A 112 -0.71 2.10 -7.32
CA ALA A 112 0.68 2.14 -6.91
C ALA A 112 1.59 1.67 -8.05
N ILE A 113 2.78 2.28 -8.14
CA ILE A 113 3.81 1.90 -9.11
C ILE A 113 5.10 1.52 -8.40
N LEU A 114 5.89 0.66 -9.06
CA LEU A 114 7.28 0.41 -8.77
C LEU A 114 8.15 1.10 -9.82
N VAL A 115 9.11 1.88 -9.36
CA VAL A 115 10.12 2.55 -10.19
C VAL A 115 11.49 2.00 -9.84
N ASN A 116 12.23 1.56 -10.84
CA ASN A 116 13.56 0.99 -10.65
C ASN A 116 14.64 2.08 -10.46
N GLN A 117 15.85 1.65 -10.21
CA GLN A 117 17.02 2.52 -10.00
C GLN A 117 17.46 3.33 -11.24
N ASN A 118 16.85 3.07 -12.40
CA ASN A 118 17.05 3.85 -13.63
C ASN A 118 15.93 4.89 -13.84
N GLY A 119 15.00 5.03 -12.89
CA GLY A 119 13.85 5.91 -13.03
C GLY A 119 12.78 5.38 -14.00
N GLU A 120 12.69 4.08 -14.19
CA GLU A 120 11.72 3.45 -15.09
C GLU A 120 10.62 2.76 -14.31
N ILE A 121 9.35 2.93 -14.72
CA ILE A 121 8.22 2.17 -14.14
C ILE A 121 8.33 0.72 -14.59
N CYS A 122 8.53 -0.17 -13.64
CA CYS A 122 8.65 -1.61 -13.89
C CYS A 122 7.46 -2.43 -13.36
N GLY A 123 6.61 -1.84 -12.51
CA GLY A 123 5.41 -2.49 -11.98
C GLY A 123 4.28 -1.52 -11.71
N LYS A 124 3.04 -2.00 -11.83
CA LYS A 124 1.82 -1.25 -11.52
C LYS A 124 0.82 -2.17 -10.83
N TYR A 125 0.16 -1.65 -9.81
CA TYR A 125 -0.92 -2.29 -9.09
C TYR A 125 -2.09 -1.31 -8.91
N ARG A 126 -3.31 -1.79 -9.01
CA ARG A 126 -4.54 -1.06 -8.75
C ARG A 126 -5.28 -1.70 -7.59
N LYS A 127 -5.65 -0.92 -6.60
CA LYS A 127 -6.29 -1.37 -5.35
C LYS A 127 -7.50 -2.26 -5.61
N VAL A 128 -7.47 -3.48 -5.10
CA VAL A 128 -8.55 -4.47 -5.28
C VAL A 128 -9.62 -4.32 -4.21
N HIS A 129 -9.23 -4.15 -2.94
CA HIS A 129 -10.17 -4.09 -1.82
C HIS A 129 -10.45 -2.63 -1.44
N LEU A 130 -11.32 -1.97 -2.21
CA LEU A 130 -11.77 -0.61 -1.92
C LEU A 130 -12.64 -0.61 -0.64
N PRO A 131 -12.26 0.12 0.42
CA PRO A 131 -13.10 0.34 1.59
C PRO A 131 -14.15 1.42 1.34
N GLY A 132 -14.92 1.73 2.36
CA GLY A 132 -15.86 2.86 2.36
C GLY A 132 -17.09 2.63 1.48
N TYR A 133 -17.66 3.73 1.01
CA TYR A 133 -19.01 3.79 0.47
C TYR A 133 -19.06 4.48 -0.90
N HIS A 134 -20.13 4.23 -1.66
CA HIS A 134 -20.49 4.99 -2.87
C HIS A 134 -21.21 6.29 -2.52
N GLU A 135 -22.10 6.22 -1.53
CA GLU A 135 -22.93 7.34 -1.10
C GLU A 135 -22.40 7.89 0.23
N PRO A 136 -22.51 9.24 0.42
CA PRO A 136 -22.09 9.86 1.66
C PRO A 136 -22.92 9.36 2.84
N GLN A 137 -22.24 9.16 3.96
CA GLN A 137 -22.86 8.77 5.22
C GLN A 137 -23.47 9.99 5.89
N PRO A 138 -24.78 9.98 6.24
CA PRO A 138 -25.39 11.06 6.98
C PRO A 138 -24.69 11.31 8.32
N ASN A 139 -24.56 12.58 8.72
CA ASN A 139 -24.00 12.99 10.01
C ASN A 139 -22.53 12.62 10.25
N ARG A 140 -21.74 12.47 9.18
CA ARG A 140 -20.29 12.35 9.26
C ARG A 140 -19.61 13.53 8.61
N ASP A 141 -18.77 14.21 9.35
CA ASP A 141 -18.00 15.37 8.86
C ASP A 141 -16.95 14.93 7.82
N HIS A 142 -16.30 13.78 8.08
CA HIS A 142 -15.36 13.16 7.15
C HIS A 142 -15.95 11.87 6.58
N GLN A 143 -16.04 11.83 5.27
CA GLN A 143 -16.55 10.69 4.53
C GLN A 143 -15.42 9.67 4.24
N HIS A 144 -15.83 8.50 3.72
CA HIS A 144 -14.91 7.50 3.17
C HIS A 144 -15.47 6.98 1.86
N LEU A 145 -15.26 7.77 0.78
CA LEU A 145 -15.94 7.59 -0.52
C LEU A 145 -15.04 6.94 -1.57
N GLU A 146 -14.14 6.04 -1.19
CA GLU A 146 -13.26 5.39 -2.16
C GLU A 146 -14.03 4.64 -3.25
N LYS A 147 -15.12 3.95 -2.90
CA LYS A 147 -15.97 3.26 -3.89
C LYS A 147 -16.73 4.18 -4.84
N ARG A 148 -16.88 5.46 -4.48
CA ARG A 148 -17.49 6.47 -5.35
C ARG A 148 -16.52 6.92 -6.44
N TYR A 149 -15.24 7.10 -6.07
CA TYR A 149 -14.25 7.74 -6.93
C TYR A 149 -13.34 6.75 -7.65
N PHE A 150 -13.18 5.54 -7.15
CA PHE A 150 -12.31 4.53 -7.73
C PHE A 150 -13.08 3.28 -8.13
N GLU A 151 -12.63 2.70 -9.22
CA GLU A 151 -13.03 1.37 -9.65
C GLU A 151 -12.15 0.30 -9.01
N GLN A 152 -12.70 -0.89 -8.81
CA GLN A 152 -11.93 -2.04 -8.35
C GLN A 152 -10.78 -2.32 -9.33
N GLY A 153 -9.59 -2.55 -8.79
CA GLY A 153 -8.39 -2.86 -9.57
C GLY A 153 -8.58 -4.07 -10.48
N ASN A 154 -8.11 -3.95 -11.71
CA ASN A 154 -8.30 -4.94 -12.79
C ASN A 154 -6.98 -5.62 -13.21
N LEU A 155 -5.89 -5.43 -12.46
CA LEU A 155 -4.57 -6.02 -12.76
C LEU A 155 -4.28 -7.28 -11.91
N GLY A 156 -5.20 -7.68 -11.03
CA GLY A 156 -4.95 -8.70 -10.01
C GLY A 156 -3.86 -8.25 -9.03
N PHE A 157 -3.04 -9.19 -8.55
CA PHE A 157 -1.92 -8.95 -7.64
C PHE A 157 -0.59 -9.29 -8.34
N PRO A 158 -0.06 -8.40 -9.19
CA PRO A 158 1.18 -8.68 -9.92
C PRO A 158 2.40 -8.68 -9.00
N VAL A 159 3.39 -9.47 -9.37
CA VAL A 159 4.71 -9.52 -8.73
C VAL A 159 5.77 -9.14 -9.76
N THR A 160 6.60 -8.17 -9.43
CA THR A 160 7.58 -7.56 -10.33
C THR A 160 9.00 -7.95 -9.91
N PRO A 161 9.85 -8.48 -10.81
CA PRO A 161 11.27 -8.65 -10.56
C PRO A 161 11.97 -7.29 -10.48
N MET A 162 12.64 -7.00 -9.35
CA MET A 162 13.42 -5.78 -9.13
C MET A 162 14.38 -5.98 -7.94
N LEU A 163 15.57 -5.37 -7.96
CA LEU A 163 16.55 -5.40 -6.86
C LEU A 163 17.00 -6.83 -6.46
N ASP A 164 17.18 -7.70 -7.45
CA ASP A 164 17.51 -9.13 -7.23
C ASP A 164 16.48 -9.88 -6.38
N THR A 165 15.23 -9.38 -6.35
CA THR A 165 14.11 -9.95 -5.62
C THR A 165 12.81 -9.89 -6.44
N ARG A 166 11.72 -10.30 -5.86
CA ARG A 166 10.36 -10.23 -6.43
C ARG A 166 9.48 -9.42 -5.49
N ILE A 167 9.00 -8.29 -5.99
CA ILE A 167 8.25 -7.31 -5.20
C ILE A 167 6.76 -7.34 -5.57
N GLY A 168 5.91 -7.54 -4.57
CA GLY A 168 4.46 -7.37 -4.66
C GLY A 168 4.03 -6.01 -4.09
N MET A 169 2.87 -5.53 -4.52
CA MET A 169 2.27 -4.30 -3.99
C MET A 169 0.88 -4.58 -3.45
N LEU A 170 0.55 -3.91 -2.35
CA LEU A 170 -0.79 -3.77 -1.79
C LEU A 170 -1.06 -2.28 -1.53
N ILE A 171 -2.32 -1.90 -1.36
CA ILE A 171 -2.69 -0.53 -0.99
C ILE A 171 -3.67 -0.57 0.18
N CYS A 172 -3.30 0.07 1.29
CA CYS A 172 -4.16 0.39 2.44
C CYS A 172 -5.02 -0.81 2.92
N ASN A 173 -6.30 -0.83 2.59
CA ASN A 173 -7.25 -1.86 3.02
C ASN A 173 -6.88 -3.28 2.56
N ASP A 174 -6.12 -3.42 1.47
CA ASP A 174 -5.69 -4.75 0.98
C ASP A 174 -4.94 -5.54 2.06
N ARG A 175 -4.23 -4.85 2.98
CA ARG A 175 -3.46 -5.54 4.04
C ARG A 175 -4.31 -6.37 5.00
N ARG A 176 -5.62 -6.03 5.11
CA ARG A 176 -6.56 -6.72 6.01
C ARG A 176 -7.10 -8.02 5.43
N TRP A 177 -6.88 -8.26 4.13
CA TRP A 177 -7.37 -9.41 3.39
C TRP A 177 -6.24 -10.42 3.14
N PRO A 178 -6.25 -11.58 3.79
CA PRO A 178 -5.16 -12.56 3.71
C PRO A 178 -4.97 -13.13 2.30
N GLU A 179 -6.00 -13.09 1.45
CA GLU A 179 -5.98 -13.60 0.07
C GLU A 179 -4.94 -12.85 -0.77
N GLY A 180 -4.90 -11.51 -0.69
CA GLY A 180 -3.92 -10.70 -1.44
C GLY A 180 -2.49 -11.09 -1.11
N TRP A 181 -2.17 -11.22 0.18
CA TRP A 181 -0.85 -11.67 0.65
C TRP A 181 -0.50 -13.06 0.12
N ARG A 182 -1.46 -13.99 0.19
CA ARG A 182 -1.26 -15.36 -0.27
C ARG A 182 -1.04 -15.43 -1.77
N VAL A 183 -1.78 -14.68 -2.57
CA VAL A 183 -1.62 -14.63 -4.03
C VAL A 183 -0.24 -14.09 -4.39
N LEU A 184 0.26 -13.05 -3.72
CA LEU A 184 1.62 -12.54 -3.93
C LEU A 184 2.69 -13.57 -3.56
N ALA A 185 2.55 -14.23 -2.41
CA ALA A 185 3.51 -15.24 -1.95
C ALA A 185 3.55 -16.47 -2.85
N LEU A 186 2.42 -16.90 -3.41
CA LEU A 186 2.35 -18.00 -4.38
C LEU A 186 3.03 -17.68 -5.72
N GLN A 187 3.21 -16.39 -6.04
CA GLN A 187 4.02 -15.92 -7.16
C GLN A 187 5.49 -15.68 -6.78
N ALA A 188 5.89 -16.19 -5.60
CA ALA A 188 7.24 -16.07 -5.05
C ALA A 188 7.66 -14.62 -4.71
N ALA A 189 6.73 -13.75 -4.34
CA ALA A 189 7.10 -12.45 -3.77
C ALA A 189 7.95 -12.66 -2.51
N GLU A 190 9.01 -11.87 -2.35
CA GLU A 190 9.91 -11.88 -1.19
C GLU A 190 9.79 -10.59 -0.39
N LEU A 191 9.36 -9.51 -1.05
CA LEU A 191 9.11 -8.20 -0.47
C LEU A 191 7.72 -7.70 -0.91
N VAL A 192 6.95 -7.15 0.04
CA VAL A 192 5.64 -6.52 -0.24
C VAL A 192 5.69 -5.06 0.19
N CYS A 193 5.37 -4.16 -0.74
CA CYS A 193 5.25 -2.73 -0.47
C CYS A 193 3.79 -2.34 -0.25
N LEU A 194 3.54 -1.48 0.71
CA LEU A 194 2.20 -1.02 1.04
C LEU A 194 2.22 0.47 1.39
N GLY A 195 1.49 1.29 0.62
CA GLY A 195 1.14 2.66 1.02
C GLY A 195 -0.26 2.70 1.63
N TYR A 196 -0.50 3.53 2.65
CA TYR A 196 -1.83 3.65 3.25
C TYR A 196 -2.13 5.01 3.85
N ASN A 197 -3.45 5.32 3.91
CA ASN A 197 -4.06 6.40 4.67
C ASN A 197 -5.13 5.77 5.55
N THR A 198 -4.91 5.63 6.83
CA THR A 198 -5.90 5.05 7.75
C THR A 198 -6.33 6.10 8.76
N PRO A 199 -7.58 6.59 8.67
CA PRO A 199 -8.11 7.46 9.73
C PRO A 199 -8.33 6.67 11.02
N ASP A 200 -8.22 7.35 12.14
CA ASP A 200 -8.51 6.81 13.47
C ASP A 200 -10.01 6.74 13.77
N ASP A 201 -10.84 7.45 12.99
CA ASP A 201 -12.31 7.43 13.03
C ASP A 201 -12.87 7.10 11.63
N HIS A 202 -13.02 5.83 11.31
CA HIS A 202 -13.52 5.41 10.00
C HIS A 202 -14.65 4.38 10.03
N SER A 203 -14.79 3.60 11.11
CA SER A 203 -15.79 2.52 11.18
C SER A 203 -17.16 3.01 11.64
N GLY A 204 -17.19 4.09 12.41
CA GLY A 204 -18.37 4.56 13.12
C GLY A 204 -18.65 3.76 14.41
N PHE A 205 -17.73 2.90 14.82
CA PHE A 205 -17.78 2.14 16.06
C PHE A 205 -16.53 2.44 16.88
N ALA A 206 -16.68 3.23 17.94
CA ALA A 206 -15.57 3.74 18.73
C ALA A 206 -14.61 2.64 19.25
N ASP A 207 -15.14 1.48 19.65
CA ASP A 207 -14.34 0.35 20.11
C ASP A 207 -13.49 -0.28 19.00
N VAL A 208 -13.97 -0.22 17.75
CA VAL A 208 -13.21 -0.69 16.57
C VAL A 208 -12.15 0.32 16.18
N ASP A 209 -12.50 1.60 16.19
CA ASP A 209 -11.60 2.69 15.81
C ASP A 209 -10.45 2.84 16.82
N ALA A 210 -10.71 2.66 18.10
CA ALA A 210 -9.68 2.64 19.17
C ALA A 210 -8.61 1.54 18.97
N LEU A 211 -8.88 0.53 18.16
CA LEU A 211 -7.96 -0.57 17.82
C LEU A 211 -7.26 -0.40 16.46
N ALA A 212 -7.39 0.76 15.79
CA ALA A 212 -6.88 0.97 14.44
C ALA A 212 -5.38 0.69 14.32
N ASP A 213 -4.57 1.17 15.26
CA ASP A 213 -3.13 0.89 15.33
C ASP A 213 -2.82 -0.58 15.55
N PHE A 214 -3.50 -1.20 16.51
CA PHE A 214 -3.34 -2.63 16.80
C PHE A 214 -3.68 -3.48 15.57
N HIS A 215 -4.81 -3.21 14.91
CA HIS A 215 -5.23 -3.93 13.70
C HIS A 215 -4.26 -3.73 12.54
N HIS A 216 -3.64 -2.54 12.43
CA HIS A 216 -2.60 -2.30 11.45
C HIS A 216 -1.39 -3.21 11.69
N ILE A 217 -0.81 -3.16 12.89
CA ILE A 217 0.38 -3.97 13.25
C ILE A 217 0.08 -5.47 13.12
N LEU A 218 -1.08 -5.92 13.63
CA LEU A 218 -1.52 -7.31 13.51
C LEU A 218 -1.57 -7.77 12.04
N SER A 219 -2.14 -6.95 11.16
CA SER A 219 -2.23 -7.27 9.72
C SER A 219 -0.85 -7.39 9.07
N MET A 220 0.07 -6.48 9.40
CA MET A 220 1.43 -6.49 8.84
C MET A 220 2.24 -7.69 9.35
N GLN A 221 2.19 -7.96 10.65
CA GLN A 221 2.88 -9.10 11.25
C GLN A 221 2.35 -10.44 10.74
N SER A 222 1.03 -10.60 10.71
CA SER A 222 0.36 -11.80 10.20
C SER A 222 0.64 -12.01 8.71
N GLY A 223 0.50 -10.96 7.90
CA GLY A 223 0.77 -10.99 6.46
C GLY A 223 2.20 -11.40 6.15
N SER A 224 3.18 -10.80 6.84
CA SER A 224 4.60 -11.14 6.66
C SER A 224 4.92 -12.57 7.10
N TYR A 225 4.50 -12.97 8.30
CA TYR A 225 4.81 -14.28 8.87
C TYR A 225 4.17 -15.43 8.07
N GLN A 226 2.86 -15.40 7.87
CA GLN A 226 2.12 -16.48 7.20
C GLN A 226 2.50 -16.66 5.72
N ASN A 227 3.14 -15.67 5.11
CA ASN A 227 3.55 -15.68 3.71
C ASN A 227 5.07 -15.67 3.52
N SER A 228 5.83 -15.62 4.62
CA SER A 228 7.29 -15.62 4.62
C SER A 228 7.87 -14.55 3.72
N VAL A 229 7.40 -13.31 3.90
CA VAL A 229 7.81 -12.13 3.11
C VAL A 229 8.26 -11.00 4.01
N TRP A 230 9.22 -10.22 3.55
CA TRP A 230 9.45 -8.89 4.09
C TRP A 230 8.31 -7.96 3.69
N SER A 231 7.94 -7.01 4.53
CA SER A 231 6.99 -5.98 4.15
C SER A 231 7.41 -4.59 4.62
N ILE A 232 7.06 -3.59 3.81
CA ILE A 232 7.27 -2.17 4.10
C ILE A 232 5.89 -1.50 3.99
N ALA A 233 5.36 -1.05 5.12
CA ALA A 233 4.10 -0.31 5.18
C ALA A 233 4.40 1.16 5.48
N THR A 234 3.91 2.05 4.63
CA THR A 234 4.20 3.49 4.67
C THR A 234 2.92 4.30 4.74
N ALA A 235 2.81 5.13 5.77
CA ALA A 235 1.64 5.92 6.07
C ALA A 235 1.72 7.36 5.56
N LYS A 236 0.54 7.96 5.29
CA LYS A 236 0.33 9.34 5.69
C LYS A 236 -0.13 9.40 7.13
N CYS A 237 0.22 10.46 7.85
CA CYS A 237 0.00 10.55 9.28
C CYS A 237 -0.43 11.96 9.72
N GLY A 238 -0.83 12.08 10.98
CA GLY A 238 -1.20 13.36 11.60
C GLY A 238 -2.57 13.87 11.21
N ALA A 239 -2.87 15.11 11.58
CA ALA A 239 -4.17 15.72 11.32
C ALA A 239 -4.23 16.35 9.92
N GLU A 240 -4.81 15.63 8.97
CA GLU A 240 -4.98 16.08 7.60
C GLU A 240 -6.40 16.60 7.38
N GLU A 241 -6.55 17.91 7.20
CA GLU A 241 -7.85 18.55 6.94
C GLU A 241 -8.92 18.21 7.99
N GLY A 242 -8.51 18.14 9.26
CA GLY A 242 -9.39 17.83 10.40
C GLY A 242 -9.63 16.35 10.65
N SER A 243 -9.14 15.45 9.80
CA SER A 243 -9.17 14.00 10.02
C SER A 243 -7.81 13.53 10.51
N SER A 244 -7.78 12.79 11.60
CA SER A 244 -6.56 12.23 12.17
C SER A 244 -6.21 10.92 11.46
N LEU A 245 -4.95 10.79 11.02
CA LEU A 245 -4.41 9.58 10.39
C LEU A 245 -3.44 8.90 11.36
N ILE A 246 -3.55 7.59 11.52
CA ILE A 246 -2.80 6.83 12.54
C ILE A 246 -1.28 6.88 12.37
N GLY A 247 -0.76 7.15 11.16
CA GLY A 247 0.66 7.01 10.92
C GLY A 247 1.13 5.57 11.11
N ASN A 248 2.15 5.37 11.95
CA ASN A 248 2.61 4.05 12.38
C ASN A 248 3.22 3.22 11.24
N SER A 249 4.05 3.86 10.40
CA SER A 249 4.79 3.18 9.33
C SER A 249 5.71 2.10 9.91
N VAL A 250 5.77 0.92 9.28
CA VAL A 250 6.55 -0.21 9.80
C VAL A 250 7.28 -0.99 8.69
N ILE A 251 8.43 -1.57 9.06
CA ILE A 251 9.10 -2.60 8.28
C ILE A 251 9.02 -3.91 9.08
N THR A 252 8.48 -4.96 8.48
CA THR A 252 8.21 -6.23 9.15
C THR A 252 8.97 -7.38 8.48
N ALA A 253 9.66 -8.17 9.28
CA ALA A 253 10.43 -9.32 8.82
C ALA A 253 9.54 -10.55 8.51
N PRO A 254 10.04 -11.55 7.76
CA PRO A 254 9.36 -12.83 7.55
C PRO A 254 9.04 -13.60 8.84
N SER A 255 9.67 -13.25 9.95
CA SER A 255 9.34 -13.78 11.28
C SER A 255 8.05 -13.17 11.89
N GLY A 256 7.50 -12.13 11.29
CA GLY A 256 6.42 -11.32 11.86
C GLY A 256 6.91 -10.24 12.83
N GLN A 257 8.21 -10.11 13.05
CA GLN A 257 8.75 -9.07 13.93
C GLN A 257 8.79 -7.72 13.21
N VAL A 258 8.30 -6.68 13.86
CA VAL A 258 8.52 -5.29 13.45
C VAL A 258 9.97 -4.93 13.75
N VAL A 259 10.74 -4.58 12.72
CA VAL A 259 12.18 -4.29 12.82
C VAL A 259 12.49 -2.79 12.75
N ALA A 260 11.56 -2.00 12.23
CA ALA A 260 11.57 -0.54 12.27
C ALA A 260 10.13 -0.03 12.31
N GLN A 261 9.91 1.08 13.04
CA GLN A 261 8.60 1.70 13.22
C GLN A 261 8.78 3.21 13.36
N SER A 262 7.89 4.01 12.73
CA SER A 262 7.88 5.46 12.89
C SER A 262 7.41 5.85 14.29
N ASN A 263 7.93 6.98 14.79
CA ASN A 263 7.66 7.47 16.13
C ASN A 263 6.98 8.84 16.14
N THR A 264 6.80 9.45 14.99
CA THR A 264 6.20 10.79 14.84
C THR A 264 4.92 10.76 14.01
N LEU A 265 4.20 11.86 14.00
CA LEU A 265 3.07 12.13 13.10
C LEU A 265 3.42 13.23 12.08
N GLU A 266 4.68 13.24 11.64
CA GLU A 266 5.28 14.17 10.70
C GLU A 266 6.01 13.40 9.58
N ASP A 267 6.68 14.12 8.66
CA ASP A 267 7.59 13.50 7.70
C ASP A 267 8.71 12.77 8.46
N GLU A 268 8.85 11.47 8.21
CA GLU A 268 9.85 10.64 8.90
C GLU A 268 10.30 9.50 7.98
N VAL A 269 11.62 9.26 7.90
CA VAL A 269 12.17 8.13 7.15
C VAL A 269 12.73 7.10 8.11
N ILE A 270 12.11 5.91 8.13
CA ILE A 270 12.62 4.76 8.87
C ILE A 270 13.34 3.79 7.94
N HIS A 271 14.33 3.07 8.47
CA HIS A 271 15.24 2.19 7.70
C HIS A 271 15.38 0.84 8.36
N ALA A 272 15.59 -0.20 7.55
CA ALA A 272 16.04 -1.50 8.01
C ALA A 272 16.96 -2.16 6.99
N GLU A 273 18.01 -2.84 7.48
CA GLU A 273 18.71 -3.83 6.67
C GLU A 273 17.84 -5.08 6.59
N ILE A 274 17.44 -5.47 5.40
CA ILE A 274 16.70 -6.71 5.16
C ILE A 274 17.63 -7.79 4.63
N ASP A 275 17.40 -9.04 5.07
CA ASP A 275 18.04 -10.25 4.55
C ASP A 275 16.98 -11.09 3.84
N LEU A 276 16.97 -11.07 2.51
CA LEU A 276 15.99 -11.82 1.71
C LEU A 276 16.08 -13.34 1.95
N ASP A 277 17.26 -13.83 2.35
CA ASP A 277 17.46 -15.26 2.59
C ASP A 277 16.81 -15.73 3.91
N MET A 278 16.46 -14.81 4.84
CA MET A 278 15.69 -15.12 6.05
C MET A 278 14.36 -15.81 5.74
N ALA A 279 13.69 -15.42 4.68
CA ALA A 279 12.42 -16.00 4.26
C ALA A 279 12.52 -17.51 3.95
N GLN A 280 13.69 -17.98 3.49
CA GLN A 280 13.87 -19.36 3.08
C GLN A 280 13.72 -20.35 4.25
N GLN A 281 14.13 -19.95 5.46
CA GLN A 281 13.99 -20.83 6.64
C GLN A 281 12.52 -21.16 6.91
N TYR A 282 11.62 -20.19 6.76
CA TYR A 282 10.18 -20.38 6.92
C TYR A 282 9.56 -21.14 5.75
N ARG A 283 10.00 -20.86 4.51
CA ARG A 283 9.50 -21.50 3.28
C ARG A 283 9.92 -22.97 3.17
N GLN A 284 11.01 -23.35 3.81
CA GLN A 284 11.49 -24.74 3.84
C GLN A 284 10.95 -25.55 5.03
N THR A 285 10.22 -24.90 5.95
CA THR A 285 9.68 -25.53 7.17
C THR A 285 8.18 -25.30 7.29
N PHE A 286 7.75 -24.30 8.09
CA PHE A 286 6.34 -24.06 8.42
C PHE A 286 5.49 -23.68 7.21
N PHE A 287 6.07 -22.95 6.26
CA PHE A 287 5.37 -22.41 5.08
C PHE A 287 5.93 -22.94 3.77
N ASP A 288 6.30 -24.24 3.76
CA ASP A 288 6.50 -24.97 2.51
C ASP A 288 5.12 -25.20 1.86
N PHE A 289 4.75 -24.26 1.00
CA PHE A 289 3.41 -24.25 0.38
C PHE A 289 3.15 -25.46 -0.48
N ALA A 290 4.19 -25.96 -1.18
CA ALA A 290 4.05 -27.14 -2.03
C ALA A 290 3.76 -28.40 -1.21
N ARG A 291 4.32 -28.46 -0.01
CA ARG A 291 4.20 -29.60 0.89
C ARG A 291 2.93 -29.58 1.75
N HIS A 292 2.51 -28.39 2.20
CA HIS A 292 1.53 -28.26 3.29
C HIS A 292 0.18 -27.67 2.86
N ARG A 293 0.08 -27.02 1.69
CA ARG A 293 -1.20 -26.50 1.24
C ARG A 293 -2.09 -27.61 0.68
N ALA A 294 -3.39 -27.46 0.92
CA ALA A 294 -4.46 -28.33 0.40
C ALA A 294 -5.44 -27.47 -0.44
N PRO A 295 -5.08 -27.07 -1.67
CA PRO A 295 -5.88 -26.14 -2.49
C PRO A 295 -7.33 -26.63 -2.71
N GLU A 296 -7.54 -27.94 -2.76
CA GLU A 296 -8.85 -28.58 -2.92
C GLU A 296 -9.81 -28.27 -1.76
N CYS A 297 -9.28 -27.91 -0.59
CA CYS A 297 -10.07 -27.52 0.58
C CYS A 297 -10.44 -26.03 0.60
N TYR A 298 -9.92 -25.21 -0.33
CA TYR A 298 -10.06 -23.74 -0.29
C TYR A 298 -11.09 -23.21 -1.29
N ARG A 299 -11.91 -24.06 -1.90
CA ARG A 299 -12.85 -23.71 -2.97
C ARG A 299 -13.79 -22.55 -2.58
N LEU A 300 -14.28 -22.53 -1.34
CA LEU A 300 -15.18 -21.49 -0.84
C LEU A 300 -14.58 -20.08 -0.91
N ILE A 301 -13.25 -19.93 -0.78
CA ILE A 301 -12.57 -18.63 -0.85
C ILE A 301 -12.76 -17.97 -2.22
N THR A 302 -12.87 -18.78 -3.29
CA THR A 302 -13.03 -18.26 -4.65
C THR A 302 -14.46 -18.27 -5.15
N GLU A 303 -15.34 -19.06 -4.54
CA GLU A 303 -16.72 -19.24 -5.00
C GLU A 303 -17.71 -18.34 -4.26
N ARG A 304 -17.43 -17.97 -2.99
CA ARG A 304 -18.35 -17.18 -2.17
C ARG A 304 -17.83 -15.78 -1.91
N LYS A 305 -18.71 -14.82 -2.02
CA LYS A 305 -18.42 -13.42 -1.68
C LYS A 305 -18.80 -13.08 -0.24
N GLY A 306 -19.86 -13.64 0.27
CA GLY A 306 -20.38 -13.42 1.62
C GLY A 306 -20.27 -14.65 2.50
N ALA A 307 -20.40 -14.44 3.82
CA ALA A 307 -20.51 -15.53 4.78
C ALA A 307 -21.96 -16.02 4.78
N GLU A 308 -22.20 -17.16 4.13
CA GLU A 308 -23.50 -17.82 4.05
C GLU A 308 -23.40 -19.19 4.71
N PRO A 309 -24.33 -19.53 5.63
CA PRO A 309 -24.36 -20.87 6.20
C PRO A 309 -24.66 -21.90 5.11
N GLU A 310 -24.13 -23.12 5.27
CA GLU A 310 -24.60 -24.25 4.45
C GLU A 310 -26.10 -24.51 4.71
N PRO A 311 -26.88 -24.95 3.71
CA PRO A 311 -28.24 -25.43 3.95
C PRO A 311 -28.26 -26.54 5.01
N ASP A 312 -29.27 -26.53 5.86
CA ASP A 312 -29.41 -27.48 6.99
C ASP A 312 -29.34 -28.97 6.58
N ASP A 313 -29.57 -29.28 5.32
CA ASP A 313 -29.53 -30.65 4.78
C ASP A 313 -28.09 -31.23 4.68
N THR A 314 -27.06 -30.44 4.98
CA THR A 314 -25.65 -30.88 4.93
C THR A 314 -25.03 -31.13 6.31
N LEU A 315 -25.76 -30.86 7.39
CA LEU A 315 -25.33 -31.17 8.75
C LEU A 315 -25.80 -32.61 9.11
N CYS A 316 -25.05 -33.60 8.64
CA CYS A 316 -25.16 -34.99 9.10
C CYS A 316 -23.97 -35.35 9.97
#